data_55395410b20d685783d7808d5f21df28
#
_entry.id   55395410b20d685783d7808d5f21df28
#
_cell.length_a   1.000
_cell.length_b   1.000
_cell.length_c   1.000
_cell.angle_alpha   90.00
_cell.angle_beta   90.00
_cell.angle_gamma   90.00
#
_symmetry.space_group_name_H-M   'P 1'
#
loop_
_entity.id
_entity.type
_entity.pdbx_description
1 polymer ?
#
loop_
_entity_poly.entity_id
_entity_poly.type
_entity_poly.pdbx_seq_one_letter_code
_entity_poly.pdbx_strand_id
1 'polypeptide(L)'
;MNTKLLAVAGGQMPADIVVKNGKIVNVYTKEIYDGGVAICGDTIAAVGDVDYTIGEGTKVIDAQGNYITPGFIDGHIHPESSNLAIRPFAELVLKHGTTAIMTDLHEIGVVAGLEGIEAVLEEAEATDLKLYFVVPSHVPFSPAMETSAGQFNYEIIKKAMEREDAVGISEVVGPYILAQFPDLLQSMDMVNSKPGMTNQGHLADIKGPAMNACLAAGVTTDHESLSPEDALERVRKGCHLMIREGSAARNMEACLKAVLAAGCDTSRVSIVTDDLHTCDGVNLGHLDDAVKRAISYGADLATAIQMVSLNAARAFHLDDKIGGLAPGKRADINITTGEEDFKVLSVIAGGKEIVDNGEMLVSYPAAEHKPCLLNTTTLKNPITADSFKLMAPEGAKKVKVQVMDTLPWIPITQGREVELEVKDGVVQCDIEQDVLYIAQVERYGINGNVGKAFMGGFQMKEGAIASSVGHDNHNVIVMGTNFEDMAVAVNHLINIGGGQCVVNKGEVVACVEYPICGLLSDKSAEELAAEKVVLNNEIHKLGCPIAIPFMFLSFICLGALPCYAITDVGFINVLTQSVMDPILEVIE
;
A
#
# COMPACT_ATOMS: atom_id res chain seq x y z
N MET A 1 -33.91 1.29 -15.67
CA MET A 1 -33.39 2.09 -16.81
C MET A 1 -33.49 3.56 -16.44
N ASN A 2 -32.40 4.32 -16.57
CA ASN A 2 -32.37 5.76 -16.25
C ASN A 2 -32.90 6.56 -17.45
N THR A 3 -34.18 6.95 -17.38
CA THR A 3 -34.85 7.69 -18.49
C THR A 3 -34.31 9.11 -18.68
N LYS A 4 -33.84 9.77 -17.59
CA LYS A 4 -33.17 11.08 -17.66
C LYS A 4 -31.87 10.96 -18.46
N LEU A 5 -31.05 9.97 -18.19
CA LEU A 5 -29.79 9.72 -18.92
C LEU A 5 -30.05 9.52 -20.43
N LEU A 6 -31.05 8.72 -20.79
CA LEU A 6 -31.43 8.53 -22.20
C LEU A 6 -31.86 9.83 -22.86
N ALA A 7 -32.66 10.65 -22.19
CA ALA A 7 -33.13 11.92 -22.75
C ALA A 7 -31.98 12.92 -22.95
N VAL A 8 -31.00 12.97 -21.98
CA VAL A 8 -29.79 13.80 -22.12
C VAL A 8 -28.94 13.30 -23.30
N ALA A 9 -28.63 12.02 -23.31
CA ALA A 9 -27.83 11.41 -24.38
C ALA A 9 -28.42 11.60 -25.80
N GLY A 10 -29.75 11.60 -25.89
CA GLY A 10 -30.49 11.83 -27.13
C GLY A 10 -30.77 13.31 -27.43
N GLY A 11 -30.28 14.27 -26.67
CA GLY A 11 -30.50 15.71 -26.87
C GLY A 11 -31.93 16.21 -26.59
N GLN A 12 -32.72 15.44 -25.84
CA GLN A 12 -34.10 15.81 -25.48
C GLN A 12 -34.15 16.59 -24.14
N MET A 13 -33.09 16.51 -23.35
CA MET A 13 -32.89 17.24 -22.09
C MET A 13 -31.47 17.76 -21.98
N PRO A 14 -31.23 18.89 -21.28
CA PRO A 14 -29.88 19.37 -21.04
C PRO A 14 -29.10 18.47 -20.11
N ALA A 15 -27.78 18.41 -20.31
CA ALA A 15 -26.84 17.79 -19.36
C ALA A 15 -26.69 18.64 -18.09
N ASP A 16 -26.32 17.99 -16.99
CA ASP A 16 -26.00 18.70 -15.75
C ASP A 16 -24.63 19.40 -15.86
N ILE A 17 -23.62 18.73 -16.44
CA ILE A 17 -22.28 19.27 -16.72
C ILE A 17 -21.88 18.89 -18.15
N VAL A 18 -21.17 19.80 -18.83
CA VAL A 18 -20.51 19.54 -20.11
C VAL A 18 -19.07 20.01 -20.02
N VAL A 19 -18.11 19.09 -20.21
CA VAL A 19 -16.71 19.41 -20.46
C VAL A 19 -16.51 19.51 -21.96
N LYS A 20 -15.97 20.63 -22.47
CA LYS A 20 -15.79 20.85 -23.91
C LYS A 20 -14.47 21.55 -24.25
N ASN A 21 -14.24 21.74 -25.53
CA ASN A 21 -13.02 22.38 -26.06
C ASN A 21 -11.73 21.67 -25.61
N GLY A 22 -11.75 20.34 -25.52
CA GLY A 22 -10.60 19.54 -25.16
C GLY A 22 -10.28 18.45 -26.18
N LYS A 23 -9.22 17.70 -25.92
CA LYS A 23 -8.78 16.55 -26.68
C LYS A 23 -9.10 15.27 -25.90
N ILE A 24 -10.05 14.49 -26.38
CA ILE A 24 -10.42 13.23 -25.74
C ILE A 24 -9.32 12.20 -25.94
N VAL A 25 -8.78 11.67 -24.85
CA VAL A 25 -7.90 10.50 -24.86
C VAL A 25 -8.77 9.25 -24.81
N ASN A 26 -8.98 8.65 -25.97
CA ASN A 26 -9.81 7.45 -26.09
C ASN A 26 -9.01 6.19 -25.77
N VAL A 27 -9.18 5.68 -24.56
CA VAL A 27 -8.47 4.47 -24.08
C VAL A 27 -8.93 3.17 -24.72
N TYR A 28 -10.03 3.18 -25.51
CA TYR A 28 -10.50 1.99 -26.25
C TYR A 28 -9.80 1.81 -27.59
N THR A 29 -9.55 2.93 -28.29
CA THR A 29 -8.97 2.95 -29.63
C THR A 29 -7.55 3.49 -29.67
N LYS A 30 -7.08 4.07 -28.54
CA LYS A 30 -5.81 4.81 -28.41
C LYS A 30 -5.69 6.04 -29.32
N GLU A 31 -6.83 6.58 -29.78
CA GLU A 31 -6.90 7.82 -30.53
C GLU A 31 -7.00 9.03 -29.61
N ILE A 32 -6.51 10.16 -30.09
CA ILE A 32 -6.70 11.47 -29.45
C ILE A 32 -7.38 12.36 -30.48
N TYR A 33 -8.56 12.90 -30.13
CA TYR A 33 -9.36 13.73 -31.02
C TYR A 33 -10.10 14.84 -30.28
N ASP A 34 -10.41 15.94 -30.96
CA ASP A 34 -11.16 17.06 -30.40
C ASP A 34 -12.59 16.64 -30.04
N GLY A 35 -13.05 17.04 -28.83
CA GLY A 35 -14.38 16.70 -28.35
C GLY A 35 -14.63 17.14 -26.93
N GLY A 36 -15.72 16.58 -26.37
CA GLY A 36 -16.15 16.85 -25.01
C GLY A 36 -16.89 15.66 -24.39
N VAL A 37 -17.34 15.85 -23.16
CA VAL A 37 -18.09 14.85 -22.40
C VAL A 37 -19.29 15.53 -21.74
N ALA A 38 -20.50 14.98 -21.94
CA ALA A 38 -21.72 15.43 -21.27
C ALA A 38 -22.06 14.47 -20.12
N ILE A 39 -22.48 15.02 -18.99
CA ILE A 39 -22.72 14.31 -17.73
C ILE A 39 -24.16 14.50 -17.27
N CYS A 40 -24.79 13.42 -16.85
CA CYS A 40 -26.13 13.41 -16.24
C CYS A 40 -26.04 12.71 -14.87
N GLY A 41 -26.14 13.49 -13.79
CA GLY A 41 -25.89 12.99 -12.43
C GLY A 41 -24.47 12.51 -12.28
N ASP A 42 -24.30 11.25 -11.89
CA ASP A 42 -23.00 10.57 -11.71
C ASP A 42 -22.51 9.82 -12.96
N THR A 43 -23.22 9.96 -14.10
CA THR A 43 -23.03 9.09 -15.26
C THR A 43 -22.74 9.90 -16.52
N ILE A 44 -21.82 9.43 -17.36
CA ILE A 44 -21.53 9.98 -18.69
C ILE A 44 -22.73 9.74 -19.62
N ALA A 45 -23.28 10.81 -20.19
CA ALA A 45 -24.40 10.74 -21.13
C ALA A 45 -23.92 10.69 -22.58
N ALA A 46 -22.92 11.49 -22.95
CA ALA A 46 -22.39 11.55 -24.32
C ALA A 46 -20.90 11.88 -24.33
N VAL A 47 -20.22 11.49 -25.42
CA VAL A 47 -18.79 11.74 -25.68
C VAL A 47 -18.62 12.13 -27.13
N GLY A 48 -17.74 13.08 -27.42
CA GLY A 48 -17.46 13.60 -28.77
C GLY A 48 -18.06 14.99 -29.00
N ASP A 49 -18.86 15.19 -30.00
CA ASP A 49 -19.66 16.43 -30.17
C ASP A 49 -20.81 16.40 -29.16
N VAL A 50 -20.74 17.24 -28.14
CA VAL A 50 -21.69 17.27 -27.02
C VAL A 50 -22.46 18.60 -26.93
N ASP A 51 -22.25 19.53 -27.85
CA ASP A 51 -22.87 20.87 -27.80
C ASP A 51 -24.41 20.80 -27.83
N TYR A 52 -24.96 19.76 -28.46
CA TYR A 52 -26.42 19.51 -28.51
C TYR A 52 -27.03 19.18 -27.12
N THR A 53 -26.22 18.87 -26.11
CA THR A 53 -26.68 18.58 -24.76
C THR A 53 -26.63 19.82 -23.84
N ILE A 54 -26.16 20.96 -24.33
CA ILE A 54 -26.07 22.21 -23.56
C ILE A 54 -27.43 22.90 -23.56
N GLY A 55 -27.91 23.27 -22.38
CA GLY A 55 -29.16 24.01 -22.22
C GLY A 55 -29.21 24.81 -20.93
N GLU A 56 -30.41 25.28 -20.58
CA GLU A 56 -30.58 26.04 -19.35
C GLU A 56 -30.21 25.20 -18.13
N GLY A 57 -29.31 25.72 -17.27
CA GLY A 57 -28.84 25.07 -16.07
C GLY A 57 -27.61 24.16 -16.26
N THR A 58 -27.14 23.93 -17.51
CA THR A 58 -25.92 23.19 -17.77
C THR A 58 -24.70 23.96 -17.30
N LYS A 59 -23.89 23.35 -16.40
CA LYS A 59 -22.54 23.86 -16.07
C LYS A 59 -21.58 23.48 -17.21
N VAL A 60 -20.95 24.47 -17.81
CA VAL A 60 -19.96 24.25 -18.88
C VAL A 60 -18.55 24.44 -18.30
N ILE A 61 -17.69 23.41 -18.44
CA ILE A 61 -16.28 23.42 -18.08
C ILE A 61 -15.49 23.46 -19.39
N ASP A 62 -14.68 24.52 -19.56
CA ASP A 62 -13.82 24.68 -20.74
C ASP A 62 -12.46 24.02 -20.50
N ALA A 63 -12.16 22.96 -21.22
CA ALA A 63 -10.86 22.29 -21.14
C ALA A 63 -9.71 23.07 -21.80
N GLN A 64 -9.99 24.20 -22.49
CA GLN A 64 -8.99 25.13 -23.05
C GLN A 64 -7.95 24.45 -23.96
N GLY A 65 -8.35 23.42 -24.70
CA GLY A 65 -7.47 22.65 -25.57
C GLY A 65 -6.63 21.57 -24.85
N ASN A 66 -6.80 21.43 -23.54
CA ASN A 66 -6.17 20.38 -22.73
C ASN A 66 -6.79 19.00 -23.02
N TYR A 67 -6.18 17.95 -22.46
CA TYR A 67 -6.62 16.58 -22.66
C TYR A 67 -7.71 16.20 -21.66
N ILE A 68 -8.73 15.52 -22.15
CA ILE A 68 -9.82 14.96 -21.34
C ILE A 68 -9.57 13.44 -21.25
N THR A 69 -9.26 12.95 -20.06
CA THR A 69 -8.96 11.53 -19.80
C THR A 69 -9.97 10.92 -18.84
N PRO A 70 -10.13 9.60 -18.79
CA PRO A 70 -10.82 8.95 -17.68
C PRO A 70 -10.12 9.29 -16.35
N GLY A 71 -10.87 9.29 -15.24
CA GLY A 71 -10.29 9.27 -13.89
C GLY A 71 -9.40 8.05 -13.72
N PHE A 72 -8.29 8.23 -12.98
CA PHE A 72 -7.34 7.14 -12.76
C PHE A 72 -7.87 6.15 -11.74
N ILE A 73 -7.43 4.90 -11.88
CA ILE A 73 -7.81 3.76 -11.05
C ILE A 73 -6.52 3.08 -10.58
N ASP A 74 -6.31 3.06 -9.28
CA ASP A 74 -5.26 2.23 -8.71
C ASP A 74 -5.78 0.81 -8.47
N GLY A 75 -5.24 -0.14 -9.19
CA GLY A 75 -5.68 -1.54 -9.16
C GLY A 75 -5.15 -2.34 -7.97
N HIS A 76 -4.22 -1.78 -7.20
CA HIS A 76 -3.66 -2.38 -5.99
C HIS A 76 -2.93 -1.34 -5.16
N ILE A 77 -3.46 -1.05 -4.00
CA ILE A 77 -2.87 -0.08 -3.06
C ILE A 77 -3.27 -0.42 -1.62
N HIS A 78 -2.32 -0.24 -0.70
CA HIS A 78 -2.54 -0.20 0.74
C HIS A 78 -2.54 1.27 1.20
N PRO A 79 -3.72 1.92 1.33
CA PRO A 79 -3.80 3.32 1.80
C PRO A 79 -3.10 3.53 3.14
N GLU A 80 -3.06 2.49 3.96
CA GLU A 80 -2.44 2.45 5.29
C GLU A 80 -0.95 2.77 5.26
N SER A 81 -0.24 2.40 4.20
CA SER A 81 1.19 2.70 4.04
C SER A 81 1.48 4.20 3.96
N SER A 82 0.48 5.00 3.61
CA SER A 82 0.57 6.45 3.70
C SER A 82 0.54 6.97 5.15
N ASN A 83 0.03 6.19 6.08
CA ASN A 83 -0.31 6.56 7.45
C ASN A 83 -1.39 7.66 7.56
N LEU A 84 -2.14 7.92 6.49
CA LEU A 84 -3.30 8.80 6.49
C LEU A 84 -4.58 8.01 6.75
N ALA A 85 -5.49 8.56 7.53
CA ALA A 85 -6.86 8.09 7.57
C ALA A 85 -7.49 8.20 6.18
N ILE A 86 -8.56 7.45 5.94
CA ILE A 86 -9.11 7.31 4.58
C ILE A 86 -9.58 8.64 3.97
N ARG A 87 -10.01 9.62 4.77
CA ARG A 87 -10.48 10.92 4.26
C ARG A 87 -9.34 11.82 3.80
N PRO A 88 -8.30 12.14 4.59
CA PRO A 88 -7.13 12.87 4.08
C PRO A 88 -6.38 12.10 2.97
N PHE A 89 -6.38 10.77 3.00
CA PHE A 89 -5.87 9.97 1.89
C PHE A 89 -6.67 10.21 0.60
N ALA A 90 -8.02 10.23 0.70
CA ALA A 90 -8.88 10.52 -0.45
C ALA A 90 -8.61 11.92 -1.04
N GLU A 91 -8.45 12.96 -0.18
CA GLU A 91 -8.08 14.31 -0.65
C GLU A 91 -6.76 14.29 -1.43
N LEU A 92 -5.74 13.59 -0.90
CA LEU A 92 -4.44 13.47 -1.55
C LEU A 92 -4.56 12.86 -2.95
N VAL A 93 -5.18 11.67 -3.08
CA VAL A 93 -5.17 10.94 -4.36
C VAL A 93 -6.16 11.52 -5.38
N LEU A 94 -7.29 12.08 -4.93
CA LEU A 94 -8.26 12.77 -5.79
C LEU A 94 -7.64 14.01 -6.43
N LYS A 95 -6.84 14.77 -5.68
CA LYS A 95 -6.11 15.93 -6.21
C LYS A 95 -5.20 15.55 -7.38
N HIS A 96 -4.69 14.34 -7.39
CA HIS A 96 -3.83 13.76 -8.42
C HIS A 96 -4.60 12.93 -9.49
N GLY A 97 -5.94 13.07 -9.54
CA GLY A 97 -6.77 12.46 -10.59
C GLY A 97 -7.16 11.01 -10.37
N THR A 98 -6.78 10.39 -9.25
CA THR A 98 -7.21 9.03 -8.92
C THR A 98 -8.59 9.06 -8.28
N THR A 99 -9.59 8.54 -8.99
CA THR A 99 -11.01 8.57 -8.61
C THR A 99 -11.54 7.24 -8.09
N ALA A 100 -10.77 6.18 -8.27
CA ALA A 100 -11.09 4.85 -7.73
C ALA A 100 -9.83 4.09 -7.32
N ILE A 101 -9.96 3.26 -6.30
CA ILE A 101 -8.90 2.36 -5.83
C ILE A 101 -9.47 0.96 -5.56
N MET A 102 -8.63 -0.06 -5.74
CA MET A 102 -8.82 -1.42 -5.27
C MET A 102 -7.89 -1.64 -4.08
N THR A 103 -8.48 -1.90 -2.92
CA THR A 103 -7.72 -2.07 -1.68
C THR A 103 -8.31 -3.18 -0.82
N ASP A 104 -7.49 -3.85 -0.07
CA ASP A 104 -7.91 -4.88 0.86
C ASP A 104 -8.00 -4.39 2.32
N LEU A 105 -7.41 -3.24 2.62
CA LEU A 105 -7.31 -2.72 3.99
C LEU A 105 -6.80 -3.80 4.97
N HIS A 106 -5.87 -4.61 4.50
CA HIS A 106 -5.45 -5.80 5.22
C HIS A 106 -4.70 -5.43 6.51
N GLU A 107 -3.98 -4.32 6.53
CA GLU A 107 -3.27 -3.86 7.71
C GLU A 107 -4.24 -3.43 8.83
N ILE A 108 -5.36 -2.79 8.46
CA ILE A 108 -6.49 -2.57 9.40
C ILE A 108 -7.07 -3.92 9.82
N GLY A 109 -7.20 -4.87 8.89
CA GLY A 109 -7.66 -6.23 9.16
C GLY A 109 -6.81 -6.98 10.18
N VAL A 110 -5.49 -6.81 10.14
CA VAL A 110 -4.53 -7.38 11.10
C VAL A 110 -4.75 -6.86 12.52
N VAL A 111 -5.06 -5.55 12.64
CA VAL A 111 -5.20 -4.88 13.94
C VAL A 111 -6.60 -4.97 14.50
N ALA A 112 -7.63 -4.79 13.67
CA ALA A 112 -9.03 -4.62 14.11
C ALA A 112 -10.01 -5.61 13.45
N GLY A 113 -9.49 -6.59 12.68
CA GLY A 113 -10.33 -7.61 12.03
C GLY A 113 -11.27 -7.03 10.98
N LEU A 114 -12.26 -7.83 10.58
CA LEU A 114 -13.26 -7.41 9.59
C LEU A 114 -14.07 -6.19 10.05
N GLU A 115 -14.34 -6.05 11.36
CA GLU A 115 -15.07 -4.91 11.91
C GLU A 115 -14.32 -3.59 11.66
N GLY A 116 -12.98 -3.59 11.81
CA GLY A 116 -12.14 -2.44 11.50
C GLY A 116 -12.16 -2.09 10.01
N ILE A 117 -12.05 -3.07 9.12
CA ILE A 117 -12.16 -2.86 7.67
C ILE A 117 -13.53 -2.25 7.32
N GLU A 118 -14.62 -2.83 7.82
CA GLU A 118 -15.99 -2.34 7.58
C GLU A 118 -16.15 -0.88 8.07
N ALA A 119 -15.52 -0.52 9.20
CA ALA A 119 -15.53 0.85 9.72
C ALA A 119 -14.83 1.83 8.77
N VAL A 120 -13.63 1.49 8.25
CA VAL A 120 -12.90 2.34 7.30
C VAL A 120 -13.63 2.46 5.97
N LEU A 121 -14.24 1.38 5.47
CA LEU A 121 -15.06 1.41 4.25
C LEU A 121 -16.27 2.34 4.39
N GLU A 122 -16.95 2.33 5.55
CA GLU A 122 -18.05 3.26 5.84
C GLU A 122 -17.57 4.74 5.90
N GLU A 123 -16.39 4.98 6.50
CA GLU A 123 -15.81 6.33 6.53
C GLU A 123 -15.47 6.84 5.12
N ALA A 124 -15.05 5.95 4.23
CA ALA A 124 -14.75 6.26 2.84
C ALA A 124 -15.99 6.68 2.03
N GLU A 125 -17.19 6.18 2.37
CA GLU A 125 -18.45 6.56 1.71
C GLU A 125 -18.75 8.06 1.80
N ALA A 126 -18.18 8.77 2.78
CA ALA A 126 -18.30 10.22 2.91
C ALA A 126 -17.37 11.01 2.00
N THR A 127 -16.57 10.34 1.17
CA THR A 127 -15.64 10.94 0.20
C THR A 127 -16.13 10.74 -1.23
N ASP A 128 -15.55 11.46 -2.19
CA ASP A 128 -15.82 11.25 -3.62
C ASP A 128 -14.86 10.18 -4.24
N LEU A 129 -13.92 9.62 -3.46
CA LEU A 129 -13.08 8.49 -3.87
C LEU A 129 -13.88 7.18 -3.85
N LYS A 130 -13.91 6.47 -4.98
CA LYS A 130 -14.60 5.17 -5.03
C LYS A 130 -13.65 4.06 -4.59
N LEU A 131 -13.97 3.39 -3.48
CA LEU A 131 -13.29 2.18 -3.04
C LEU A 131 -14.00 0.93 -3.56
N TYR A 132 -13.20 -0.02 -4.05
CA TYR A 132 -13.59 -1.39 -4.30
C TYR A 132 -12.82 -2.30 -3.36
N PHE A 133 -13.53 -3.13 -2.64
CA PHE A 133 -12.94 -3.98 -1.63
C PHE A 133 -12.46 -5.31 -2.23
N VAL A 134 -11.18 -5.61 -2.07
CA VAL A 134 -10.58 -6.89 -2.43
C VAL A 134 -10.26 -7.60 -1.12
N VAL A 135 -11.07 -8.58 -0.73
CA VAL A 135 -11.01 -9.19 0.62
C VAL A 135 -9.64 -9.82 0.89
N PRO A 136 -8.98 -9.55 2.03
CA PRO A 136 -7.72 -10.21 2.37
C PRO A 136 -7.85 -11.73 2.32
N SER A 137 -6.92 -12.41 1.66
CA SER A 137 -6.97 -13.86 1.48
C SER A 137 -6.62 -14.64 2.74
N HIS A 138 -5.94 -14.02 3.68
CA HIS A 138 -5.58 -14.57 4.99
C HIS A 138 -5.03 -13.47 5.91
N VAL A 139 -5.22 -13.63 7.21
CA VAL A 139 -4.61 -12.86 8.29
C VAL A 139 -4.50 -13.81 9.49
N PRO A 140 -3.36 -13.90 10.18
CA PRO A 140 -2.09 -13.23 9.93
C PRO A 140 -1.42 -13.69 8.61
N PHE A 141 -0.47 -12.90 8.14
CA PHE A 141 0.26 -13.21 6.91
C PHE A 141 1.15 -14.46 7.06
N SER A 142 1.79 -14.62 8.23
CA SER A 142 2.62 -15.77 8.59
C SER A 142 2.14 -16.40 9.92
N PRO A 143 1.05 -17.20 9.93
CA PRO A 143 0.33 -17.60 11.14
C PRO A 143 1.16 -18.27 12.25
N ALA A 144 2.24 -18.96 11.89
CA ALA A 144 3.12 -19.64 12.86
C ALA A 144 4.25 -18.75 13.38
N MET A 145 4.47 -17.58 12.75
CA MET A 145 5.65 -16.74 12.96
C MET A 145 5.31 -15.37 13.52
N GLU A 146 4.04 -15.05 13.76
CA GLU A 146 3.61 -13.74 14.23
C GLU A 146 2.28 -13.79 14.95
N THR A 147 2.01 -12.76 15.76
CA THR A 147 0.72 -12.58 16.45
C THR A 147 0.00 -11.37 15.86
N SER A 148 -1.28 -11.54 15.51
CA SER A 148 -2.20 -10.48 15.10
C SER A 148 -3.48 -10.51 15.92
N ALA A 149 -4.17 -9.38 16.06
CA ALA A 149 -5.48 -9.35 16.72
C ALA A 149 -6.59 -9.84 15.77
N GLY A 150 -6.56 -9.41 14.52
CA GLY A 150 -7.49 -9.90 13.51
C GLY A 150 -7.14 -11.29 13.00
N GLN A 151 -8.15 -11.97 12.47
CA GLN A 151 -8.03 -13.30 11.87
C GLN A 151 -8.91 -13.35 10.62
N PHE A 152 -8.35 -13.84 9.51
CA PHE A 152 -9.11 -14.11 8.28
C PHE A 152 -8.91 -15.56 7.88
N ASN A 153 -9.91 -16.36 8.20
CA ASN A 153 -10.07 -17.72 7.73
C ASN A 153 -11.18 -17.76 6.67
N TYR A 154 -11.44 -18.93 6.10
CA TYR A 154 -12.47 -19.11 5.09
C TYR A 154 -13.85 -18.54 5.48
N GLU A 155 -14.32 -18.71 6.71
CA GLU A 155 -15.66 -18.24 7.14
C GLU A 155 -15.72 -16.70 7.21
N ILE A 156 -14.66 -16.04 7.66
CA ILE A 156 -14.56 -14.58 7.68
C ILE A 156 -14.49 -14.03 6.24
N ILE A 157 -13.67 -14.64 5.38
CA ILE A 157 -13.55 -14.27 3.97
C ILE A 157 -14.89 -14.41 3.25
N LYS A 158 -15.59 -15.52 3.48
CA LYS A 158 -16.91 -15.76 2.92
C LYS A 158 -17.92 -14.70 3.34
N LYS A 159 -17.92 -14.30 4.62
CA LYS A 159 -18.76 -13.20 5.13
C LYS A 159 -18.41 -11.88 4.46
N ALA A 160 -17.12 -11.54 4.38
CA ALA A 160 -16.66 -10.31 3.74
C ALA A 160 -17.03 -10.24 2.25
N MET A 161 -17.01 -11.39 1.55
CA MET A 161 -17.41 -11.51 0.14
C MET A 161 -18.93 -11.40 -0.12
N GLU A 162 -19.76 -11.19 0.90
CA GLU A 162 -21.19 -10.88 0.77
C GLU A 162 -21.45 -9.39 0.52
N ARG A 163 -20.43 -8.54 0.70
CA ARG A 163 -20.54 -7.09 0.42
C ARG A 163 -20.70 -6.83 -1.07
N GLU A 164 -21.49 -5.81 -1.41
CA GLU A 164 -21.75 -5.41 -2.81
C GLU A 164 -20.53 -4.78 -3.49
N ASP A 165 -19.61 -4.18 -2.71
CA ASP A 165 -18.37 -3.56 -3.16
C ASP A 165 -17.18 -4.53 -3.21
N ALA A 166 -17.35 -5.79 -2.77
CA ALA A 166 -16.33 -6.81 -2.86
C ALA A 166 -16.14 -7.27 -4.31
N VAL A 167 -14.90 -7.27 -4.80
CA VAL A 167 -14.54 -7.60 -6.19
C VAL A 167 -13.60 -8.80 -6.32
N GLY A 168 -13.24 -9.44 -5.22
CA GLY A 168 -12.35 -10.61 -5.20
C GLY A 168 -11.62 -10.78 -3.88
N ILE A 169 -10.57 -11.59 -3.90
CA ILE A 169 -9.62 -11.73 -2.78
C ILE A 169 -8.22 -11.24 -3.18
N SER A 170 -7.53 -10.61 -2.23
CA SER A 170 -6.21 -10.00 -2.39
C SER A 170 -5.12 -10.82 -1.73
N GLU A 171 -3.88 -10.52 -2.06
CA GLU A 171 -2.68 -11.09 -1.43
C GLU A 171 -2.65 -12.62 -1.44
N VAL A 172 -3.07 -13.23 -2.59
CA VAL A 172 -3.05 -14.69 -2.75
C VAL A 172 -1.61 -15.14 -2.94
N VAL A 173 -0.97 -15.57 -1.84
CA VAL A 173 0.46 -15.88 -1.77
C VAL A 173 0.79 -17.18 -2.51
N GLY A 174 1.68 -17.11 -3.50
CA GLY A 174 2.06 -18.24 -4.34
C GLY A 174 2.57 -19.48 -3.59
N PRO A 175 3.51 -19.36 -2.63
CA PRO A 175 3.94 -20.47 -1.77
C PRO A 175 2.81 -21.21 -1.06
N TYR A 176 1.75 -20.51 -0.61
CA TYR A 176 0.63 -21.14 0.07
C TYR A 176 -0.29 -21.91 -0.88
N ILE A 177 -0.45 -21.43 -2.13
CA ILE A 177 -1.11 -22.21 -3.19
C ILE A 177 -0.36 -23.52 -3.42
N LEU A 178 0.96 -23.43 -3.59
CA LEU A 178 1.83 -24.59 -3.86
C LEU A 178 1.87 -25.59 -2.70
N ALA A 179 1.81 -25.09 -1.46
CA ALA A 179 1.70 -25.89 -0.25
C ALA A 179 0.26 -26.42 0.02
N GLN A 180 -0.70 -26.03 -0.82
CA GLN A 180 -2.10 -26.45 -0.76
C GLN A 180 -2.77 -26.10 0.58
N PHE A 181 -2.59 -24.88 1.08
CA PHE A 181 -3.26 -24.41 2.29
C PHE A 181 -4.77 -24.48 2.14
N PRO A 182 -5.48 -25.28 2.98
CA PRO A 182 -6.88 -25.60 2.74
C PRO A 182 -7.81 -24.39 2.71
N ASP A 183 -7.70 -23.47 3.68
CA ASP A 183 -8.56 -22.27 3.76
C ASP A 183 -8.37 -21.35 2.56
N LEU A 184 -7.13 -21.17 2.11
CA LEU A 184 -6.82 -20.36 0.93
C LEU A 184 -7.41 -20.98 -0.33
N LEU A 185 -7.18 -22.28 -0.58
CA LEU A 185 -7.72 -22.95 -1.76
C LEU A 185 -9.25 -22.96 -1.77
N GLN A 186 -9.88 -23.13 -0.60
CA GLN A 186 -11.33 -23.08 -0.48
C GLN A 186 -11.87 -21.66 -0.78
N SER A 187 -11.17 -20.62 -0.34
CA SER A 187 -11.51 -19.23 -0.63
C SER A 187 -11.38 -18.91 -2.12
N MET A 188 -10.29 -19.37 -2.74
CA MET A 188 -10.07 -19.22 -4.18
C MET A 188 -11.15 -19.95 -5.00
N ASP A 189 -11.53 -21.17 -4.62
CA ASP A 189 -12.61 -21.92 -5.29
C ASP A 189 -13.95 -21.19 -5.19
N MET A 190 -14.25 -20.59 -4.03
CA MET A 190 -15.44 -19.75 -3.85
C MET A 190 -15.43 -18.57 -4.80
N VAL A 191 -14.30 -17.86 -4.94
CA VAL A 191 -14.13 -16.73 -5.87
C VAL A 191 -14.26 -17.21 -7.32
N ASN A 192 -13.57 -18.29 -7.70
CA ASN A 192 -13.64 -18.87 -9.04
C ASN A 192 -15.08 -19.29 -9.46
N SER A 193 -15.94 -19.60 -8.48
CA SER A 193 -17.34 -19.93 -8.74
C SER A 193 -18.25 -18.74 -8.98
N LYS A 194 -17.78 -17.51 -8.68
CA LYS A 194 -18.55 -16.26 -8.82
C LYS A 194 -18.09 -15.48 -10.07
N PRO A 195 -18.95 -15.28 -11.09
CA PRO A 195 -18.58 -14.47 -12.25
C PRO A 195 -18.20 -13.03 -11.85
N GLY A 196 -17.15 -12.50 -12.46
CA GLY A 196 -16.71 -11.13 -12.25
C GLY A 196 -15.87 -10.90 -10.98
N MET A 197 -15.45 -11.96 -10.29
CA MET A 197 -14.57 -11.89 -9.14
C MET A 197 -13.12 -12.23 -9.51
N THR A 198 -12.16 -11.67 -8.77
CA THR A 198 -10.73 -11.77 -9.06
C THR A 198 -9.97 -12.41 -7.89
N ASN A 199 -9.09 -13.36 -8.16
CA ASN A 199 -8.03 -13.78 -7.24
C ASN A 199 -6.77 -12.97 -7.57
N GLN A 200 -6.48 -11.94 -6.78
CA GLN A 200 -5.32 -11.09 -6.96
C GLN A 200 -4.09 -11.74 -6.32
N GLY A 201 -3.09 -12.05 -7.12
CA GLY A 201 -1.91 -12.79 -6.70
C GLY A 201 -0.81 -11.93 -6.10
N HIS A 202 -0.11 -12.52 -5.15
CA HIS A 202 1.18 -12.09 -4.61
C HIS A 202 2.20 -13.21 -4.91
N LEU A 203 2.81 -13.15 -6.11
CA LEU A 203 3.60 -14.25 -6.67
C LEU A 203 5.10 -13.93 -6.72
N ALA A 204 5.63 -13.40 -5.60
CA ALA A 204 7.05 -13.09 -5.47
C ALA A 204 7.91 -14.34 -5.75
N ASP A 205 8.89 -14.21 -6.65
CA ASP A 205 9.81 -15.27 -7.10
C ASP A 205 9.15 -16.54 -7.70
N ILE A 206 7.83 -16.52 -7.94
CA ILE A 206 7.13 -17.64 -8.59
C ILE A 206 7.36 -17.61 -10.10
N LYS A 207 7.95 -18.68 -10.64
CA LYS A 207 8.37 -18.81 -12.05
C LYS A 207 8.13 -20.22 -12.61
N GLY A 208 8.14 -20.35 -13.93
CA GLY A 208 8.10 -21.65 -14.62
C GLY A 208 6.87 -22.50 -14.29
N PRO A 209 7.07 -23.76 -13.85
CA PRO A 209 5.97 -24.67 -13.49
C PRO A 209 5.15 -24.17 -12.29
N ALA A 210 5.77 -23.51 -11.29
CA ALA A 210 5.08 -22.94 -10.14
C ALA A 210 4.12 -21.83 -10.57
N MET A 211 4.53 -20.95 -11.50
CA MET A 211 3.65 -19.94 -12.08
C MET A 211 2.45 -20.56 -12.81
N ASN A 212 2.67 -21.64 -13.58
CA ASN A 212 1.58 -22.37 -14.22
C ASN A 212 0.58 -22.93 -13.20
N ALA A 213 1.07 -23.44 -12.06
CA ALA A 213 0.20 -23.98 -11.00
C ALA A 213 -0.65 -22.88 -10.36
N CYS A 214 -0.07 -21.72 -10.04
CA CYS A 214 -0.81 -20.59 -9.47
C CYS A 214 -1.90 -20.08 -10.43
N LEU A 215 -1.58 -19.91 -11.71
CA LEU A 215 -2.56 -19.49 -12.72
C LEU A 215 -3.66 -20.55 -12.93
N ALA A 216 -3.29 -21.84 -12.92
CA ALA A 216 -4.26 -22.93 -13.03
C ALA A 216 -5.18 -23.03 -11.81
N ALA A 217 -4.73 -22.58 -10.63
CA ALA A 217 -5.56 -22.46 -9.43
C ALA A 217 -6.54 -21.28 -9.48
N GLY A 218 -6.41 -20.38 -10.47
CA GLY A 218 -7.33 -19.27 -10.70
C GLY A 218 -6.80 -17.88 -10.33
N VAL A 219 -5.49 -17.73 -10.07
CA VAL A 219 -4.87 -16.40 -9.96
C VAL A 219 -4.96 -15.70 -11.31
N THR A 220 -5.46 -14.46 -11.31
CA THR A 220 -5.72 -13.70 -12.55
C THR A 220 -4.81 -12.50 -12.74
N THR A 221 -4.29 -11.94 -11.65
CA THR A 221 -3.40 -10.77 -11.64
C THR A 221 -2.15 -11.04 -10.78
N ASP A 222 -1.06 -10.30 -10.98
CA ASP A 222 0.11 -10.35 -10.10
C ASP A 222 0.86 -9.01 -10.15
N HIS A 223 1.29 -8.52 -8.97
CA HIS A 223 2.01 -7.25 -8.81
C HIS A 223 3.50 -7.46 -8.43
N GLU A 224 3.99 -8.69 -8.25
CA GLU A 224 5.31 -9.01 -7.72
C GLU A 224 6.42 -9.17 -8.79
N SER A 225 6.26 -8.54 -9.96
CA SER A 225 7.29 -8.60 -10.99
C SER A 225 8.41 -7.58 -10.75
N LEU A 226 9.65 -8.07 -10.57
CA LEU A 226 10.82 -7.24 -10.30
C LEU A 226 11.76 -7.10 -11.53
N SER A 227 11.66 -8.01 -12.50
CA SER A 227 12.57 -8.08 -13.64
C SER A 227 11.84 -8.10 -14.99
N PRO A 228 12.55 -7.78 -16.10
CA PRO A 228 12.04 -7.95 -17.45
C PRO A 228 11.48 -9.34 -17.72
N GLU A 229 12.18 -10.37 -17.25
CA GLU A 229 11.82 -11.78 -17.43
C GLU A 229 10.52 -12.11 -16.71
N ASP A 230 10.35 -11.62 -15.47
CA ASP A 230 9.13 -11.80 -14.67
C ASP A 230 7.94 -11.18 -15.38
N ALA A 231 8.04 -9.91 -15.79
CA ALA A 231 6.99 -9.19 -16.47
C ALA A 231 6.55 -9.90 -17.76
N LEU A 232 7.51 -10.32 -18.60
CA LEU A 232 7.23 -11.02 -19.84
C LEU A 232 6.61 -12.41 -19.61
N GLU A 233 7.01 -13.12 -18.56
CA GLU A 233 6.41 -14.42 -18.23
C GLU A 233 4.93 -14.27 -17.87
N ARG A 234 4.56 -13.29 -17.02
CA ARG A 234 3.16 -13.02 -16.64
C ARG A 234 2.32 -12.72 -17.86
N VAL A 235 2.73 -11.75 -18.68
CA VAL A 235 1.99 -11.33 -19.88
C VAL A 235 1.84 -12.51 -20.86
N ARG A 236 2.90 -13.26 -21.16
CA ARG A 236 2.88 -14.43 -22.07
C ARG A 236 1.97 -15.56 -21.60
N LYS A 237 1.80 -15.70 -20.28
CA LYS A 237 0.92 -16.71 -19.69
C LYS A 237 -0.52 -16.23 -19.47
N GLY A 238 -0.83 -15.00 -19.89
CA GLY A 238 -2.17 -14.41 -19.76
C GLY A 238 -2.53 -13.89 -18.38
N CYS A 239 -1.56 -13.82 -17.44
CA CYS A 239 -1.73 -13.11 -16.19
C CYS A 239 -1.83 -11.60 -16.46
N HIS A 240 -2.71 -10.90 -15.76
CA HIS A 240 -2.73 -9.44 -15.79
C HIS A 240 -1.56 -8.92 -14.96
N LEU A 241 -0.63 -8.26 -15.61
CA LEU A 241 0.57 -7.70 -14.98
C LEU A 241 0.21 -6.34 -14.37
N MET A 242 0.33 -6.23 -13.05
CA MET A 242 0.27 -4.98 -12.32
C MET A 242 1.69 -4.54 -11.98
N ILE A 243 2.15 -3.45 -12.60
CA ILE A 243 3.52 -2.96 -12.41
C ILE A 243 3.51 -1.97 -11.26
N ARG A 244 4.28 -2.26 -10.20
CA ARG A 244 4.42 -1.37 -9.05
C ARG A 244 5.26 -0.14 -9.39
N GLU A 245 4.75 1.04 -9.01
CA GLU A 245 5.44 2.33 -9.10
C GLU A 245 5.05 3.24 -7.93
N GLY A 246 5.18 2.72 -6.71
CA GLY A 246 4.94 3.44 -5.46
C GLY A 246 6.21 3.92 -4.78
N SER A 247 6.17 4.01 -3.46
CA SER A 247 7.31 4.47 -2.65
C SER A 247 8.26 3.33 -2.25
N ALA A 248 7.71 2.16 -1.91
CA ALA A 248 8.49 1.00 -1.50
C ALA A 248 9.10 0.25 -2.69
N ALA A 249 8.38 0.16 -3.80
CA ALA A 249 8.79 -0.57 -5.00
C ALA A 249 8.58 0.27 -6.26
N ARG A 250 9.65 0.42 -7.06
CA ARG A 250 9.67 1.13 -8.34
C ARG A 250 10.19 0.21 -9.42
N ASN A 251 9.31 -0.60 -10.00
CA ASN A 251 9.69 -1.66 -10.93
C ASN A 251 9.34 -1.31 -12.39
N MET A 252 8.70 -0.15 -12.62
CA MET A 252 8.13 0.18 -13.93
C MET A 252 9.19 0.33 -15.01
N GLU A 253 10.34 0.92 -14.73
CA GLU A 253 11.37 1.09 -15.75
C GLU A 253 11.78 -0.26 -16.38
N ALA A 254 12.07 -1.26 -15.56
CA ALA A 254 12.47 -2.57 -16.02
C ALA A 254 11.34 -3.33 -16.71
N CYS A 255 10.18 -3.39 -16.07
CA CYS A 255 9.05 -4.20 -16.53
C CYS A 255 8.37 -3.60 -17.76
N LEU A 256 8.06 -2.29 -17.76
CA LEU A 256 7.35 -1.63 -18.86
C LEU A 256 8.21 -1.57 -20.11
N LYS A 257 9.49 -1.20 -19.99
CA LYS A 257 10.42 -1.18 -21.14
C LYS A 257 10.52 -2.56 -21.81
N ALA A 258 10.54 -3.63 -21.03
CA ALA A 258 10.56 -4.99 -21.57
C ALA A 258 9.29 -5.35 -22.33
N VAL A 259 8.11 -5.02 -21.76
CA VAL A 259 6.80 -5.26 -22.39
C VAL A 259 6.66 -4.49 -23.71
N LEU A 260 7.03 -3.20 -23.73
CA LEU A 260 6.98 -2.35 -24.92
C LEU A 260 7.98 -2.83 -25.99
N ALA A 261 9.23 -3.13 -25.61
CA ALA A 261 10.27 -3.60 -26.53
C ALA A 261 9.91 -4.96 -27.17
N ALA A 262 9.18 -5.81 -26.45
CA ALA A 262 8.70 -7.08 -26.98
C ALA A 262 7.47 -6.96 -27.89
N GLY A 263 6.89 -5.75 -28.02
CA GLY A 263 5.67 -5.51 -28.78
C GLY A 263 4.45 -6.23 -28.22
N CYS A 264 4.40 -6.47 -26.91
CA CYS A 264 3.27 -7.13 -26.28
C CYS A 264 2.02 -6.25 -26.33
N ASP A 265 0.84 -6.88 -26.40
CA ASP A 265 -0.42 -6.20 -26.14
C ASP A 265 -0.46 -5.74 -24.68
N THR A 266 -0.63 -4.43 -24.49
CA THR A 266 -0.66 -3.80 -23.15
C THR A 266 -2.02 -3.85 -22.48
N SER A 267 -3.05 -4.45 -23.09
CA SER A 267 -4.41 -4.49 -22.54
C SER A 267 -4.56 -5.26 -21.21
N ARG A 268 -3.55 -6.08 -20.87
CA ARG A 268 -3.43 -6.78 -19.59
C ARG A 268 -2.24 -6.28 -18.78
N VAL A 269 -1.90 -5.00 -18.90
CA VAL A 269 -0.87 -4.34 -18.11
C VAL A 269 -1.46 -3.12 -17.46
N SER A 270 -1.40 -3.02 -16.15
CA SER A 270 -1.74 -1.82 -15.38
C SER A 270 -0.55 -1.35 -14.53
N ILE A 271 -0.59 -0.10 -14.13
CA ILE A 271 0.35 0.50 -13.20
C ILE A 271 -0.40 0.70 -11.90
N VAL A 272 0.23 0.33 -10.79
CA VAL A 272 -0.32 0.38 -9.44
C VAL A 272 0.72 0.98 -8.50
N THR A 273 0.30 1.51 -7.35
CA THR A 273 1.27 2.09 -6.40
C THR A 273 1.69 1.11 -5.32
N ASP A 274 0.84 0.18 -4.91
CA ASP A 274 1.08 -0.72 -3.80
C ASP A 274 1.22 0.07 -2.47
N ASP A 275 2.43 0.47 -2.10
CA ASP A 275 2.74 1.28 -0.93
C ASP A 275 3.08 2.72 -1.32
N LEU A 276 2.28 3.67 -0.86
CA LEU A 276 2.49 5.11 -1.05
C LEU A 276 2.89 5.79 0.26
N HIS A 277 4.10 6.32 0.35
CA HIS A 277 4.52 7.15 1.48
C HIS A 277 3.96 8.58 1.35
N THR A 278 3.44 9.15 2.45
CA THR A 278 2.82 10.49 2.46
C THR A 278 3.70 11.57 1.82
N CYS A 279 5.02 11.56 2.12
CA CYS A 279 5.92 12.57 1.55
C CYS A 279 6.03 12.45 0.03
N ASP A 280 6.01 11.25 -0.54
CA ASP A 280 6.01 11.06 -1.98
C ASP A 280 4.68 11.50 -2.59
N GLY A 281 3.56 11.14 -1.96
CA GLY A 281 2.23 11.59 -2.39
C GLY A 281 2.13 13.13 -2.46
N VAL A 282 2.64 13.82 -1.45
CA VAL A 282 2.63 15.31 -1.40
C VAL A 282 3.61 15.94 -2.40
N ASN A 283 4.80 15.38 -2.55
CA ASN A 283 5.87 16.02 -3.33
C ASN A 283 5.91 15.60 -4.81
N LEU A 284 5.50 14.37 -5.13
CA LEU A 284 5.57 13.81 -6.48
C LEU A 284 4.18 13.63 -7.10
N GLY A 285 3.19 13.26 -6.29
CA GLY A 285 1.85 12.92 -6.73
C GLY A 285 1.51 11.44 -6.51
N HIS A 286 0.55 10.95 -7.27
CA HIS A 286 0.07 9.57 -7.22
C HIS A 286 0.21 8.92 -8.62
N LEU A 287 -0.89 8.44 -9.20
CA LEU A 287 -0.86 7.85 -10.56
C LEU A 287 -0.53 8.86 -11.66
N ASP A 288 -0.67 10.16 -11.43
CA ASP A 288 -0.20 11.20 -12.36
C ASP A 288 1.33 11.21 -12.50
N ASP A 289 2.09 11.01 -11.41
CA ASP A 289 3.55 10.82 -11.48
C ASP A 289 3.89 9.49 -12.20
N ALA A 290 3.14 8.43 -11.93
CA ALA A 290 3.31 7.15 -12.61
C ALA A 290 3.06 7.26 -14.13
N VAL A 291 2.03 7.99 -14.57
CA VAL A 291 1.79 8.29 -16.00
C VAL A 291 2.96 9.05 -16.61
N LYS A 292 3.45 10.09 -15.94
CA LYS A 292 4.62 10.87 -16.39
C LYS A 292 5.86 10.01 -16.58
N ARG A 293 6.11 9.09 -15.65
CA ARG A 293 7.22 8.13 -15.74
C ARG A 293 7.00 7.13 -16.87
N ALA A 294 5.78 6.57 -17.02
CA ALA A 294 5.46 5.64 -18.10
C ALA A 294 5.74 6.25 -19.47
N ILE A 295 5.36 7.53 -19.68
CA ILE A 295 5.68 8.29 -20.90
C ILE A 295 7.19 8.40 -21.07
N SER A 296 7.93 8.74 -20.02
CA SER A 296 9.41 8.85 -20.08
C SER A 296 10.09 7.51 -20.41
N TYR A 297 9.44 6.40 -20.12
CA TYR A 297 9.92 5.04 -20.44
C TYR A 297 9.45 4.53 -21.81
N GLY A 298 8.72 5.35 -22.57
CA GLY A 298 8.38 5.11 -23.97
C GLY A 298 6.94 4.70 -24.26
N ALA A 299 6.05 4.78 -23.30
CA ALA A 299 4.62 4.65 -23.58
C ALA A 299 4.08 5.94 -24.20
N ASP A 300 3.19 5.86 -25.20
CA ASP A 300 2.39 7.00 -25.65
C ASP A 300 1.33 7.37 -24.59
N LEU A 301 0.83 8.61 -24.63
CA LEU A 301 -0.12 9.12 -23.66
C LEU A 301 -1.36 8.21 -23.51
N ALA A 302 -1.95 7.78 -24.63
CA ALA A 302 -3.17 6.97 -24.58
C ALA A 302 -2.91 5.60 -23.94
N THR A 303 -1.75 5.00 -24.19
CA THR A 303 -1.32 3.75 -23.56
C THR A 303 -1.05 3.94 -22.06
N ALA A 304 -0.35 5.01 -21.67
CA ALA A 304 -0.10 5.30 -20.26
C ALA A 304 -1.42 5.52 -19.48
N ILE A 305 -2.33 6.33 -20.03
CA ILE A 305 -3.67 6.54 -19.43
C ILE A 305 -4.48 5.23 -19.38
N GLN A 306 -4.41 4.40 -20.42
CA GLN A 306 -5.11 3.10 -20.44
C GLN A 306 -4.63 2.19 -19.31
N MET A 307 -3.32 2.19 -18.98
CA MET A 307 -2.71 1.36 -17.91
C MET A 307 -3.16 1.79 -16.51
N VAL A 308 -3.47 3.05 -16.29
CA VAL A 308 -3.97 3.57 -15.01
C VAL A 308 -5.49 3.80 -14.99
N SER A 309 -6.23 3.21 -15.91
CA SER A 309 -7.70 3.38 -15.99
C SER A 309 -8.39 2.12 -16.49
N LEU A 310 -8.59 1.97 -17.81
CA LEU A 310 -9.35 0.87 -18.39
C LEU A 310 -8.76 -0.50 -18.08
N ASN A 311 -7.43 -0.63 -18.06
CA ASN A 311 -6.79 -1.92 -17.80
C ASN A 311 -6.97 -2.35 -16.35
N ALA A 312 -6.83 -1.42 -15.37
CA ALA A 312 -7.14 -1.70 -13.98
C ALA A 312 -8.62 -2.11 -13.80
N ALA A 313 -9.56 -1.39 -14.45
CA ALA A 313 -10.97 -1.77 -14.42
C ALA A 313 -11.22 -3.17 -15.00
N ARG A 314 -10.53 -3.54 -16.10
CA ARG A 314 -10.65 -4.88 -16.73
C ARG A 314 -10.12 -5.99 -15.83
N ALA A 315 -9.06 -5.73 -15.05
CA ALA A 315 -8.50 -6.71 -14.12
C ALA A 315 -9.54 -7.19 -13.09
N PHE A 316 -10.50 -6.34 -12.76
CA PHE A 316 -11.58 -6.60 -11.79
C PHE A 316 -12.96 -6.72 -12.43
N HIS A 317 -13.05 -6.85 -13.76
CA HIS A 317 -14.33 -6.96 -14.50
C HIS A 317 -15.29 -5.80 -14.24
N LEU A 318 -14.76 -4.59 -14.03
CA LEU A 318 -15.50 -3.36 -13.79
C LEU A 318 -15.52 -2.43 -15.01
N ASP A 319 -14.97 -2.86 -16.13
CA ASP A 319 -14.81 -2.05 -17.34
C ASP A 319 -16.13 -1.76 -18.07
N ASP A 320 -17.23 -2.33 -17.65
CA ASP A 320 -18.58 -1.91 -18.02
C ASP A 320 -19.07 -0.68 -17.22
N LYS A 321 -18.47 -0.39 -16.05
CA LYS A 321 -18.90 0.66 -15.12
C LYS A 321 -17.96 1.86 -15.07
N ILE A 322 -16.63 1.62 -15.08
CA ILE A 322 -15.59 2.63 -14.90
C ILE A 322 -14.44 2.47 -15.89
N GLY A 323 -13.42 3.32 -15.79
CA GLY A 323 -12.12 3.20 -16.48
C GLY A 323 -12.09 3.71 -17.92
N GLY A 324 -13.14 4.37 -18.41
CA GLY A 324 -13.11 4.95 -19.73
C GLY A 324 -14.21 5.97 -19.97
N LEU A 325 -13.98 6.87 -20.92
CA LEU A 325 -14.98 7.86 -21.34
C LEU A 325 -15.96 7.23 -22.32
N ALA A 326 -17.11 6.76 -21.81
CA ALA A 326 -18.17 6.19 -22.65
C ALA A 326 -19.56 6.40 -22.01
N PRO A 327 -20.61 6.58 -22.81
CA PRO A 327 -21.96 6.69 -22.30
C PRO A 327 -22.36 5.50 -21.42
N GLY A 328 -22.98 5.78 -20.28
CA GLY A 328 -23.40 4.79 -19.29
C GLY A 328 -22.37 4.49 -18.19
N LYS A 329 -21.13 4.96 -18.31
CA LYS A 329 -20.12 4.80 -17.26
C LYS A 329 -20.17 5.91 -16.21
N ARG A 330 -19.63 5.63 -15.03
CA ARG A 330 -19.45 6.64 -13.97
C ARG A 330 -18.66 7.83 -14.52
N ALA A 331 -19.11 9.02 -14.21
CA ALA A 331 -18.51 10.26 -14.70
C ALA A 331 -17.25 10.61 -13.86
N ASP A 332 -16.18 9.87 -14.10
CA ASP A 332 -14.84 10.10 -13.56
C ASP A 332 -13.94 10.61 -14.68
N ILE A 333 -13.56 11.88 -14.61
CA ILE A 333 -12.92 12.59 -15.71
C ILE A 333 -11.81 13.47 -15.16
N ASN A 334 -10.63 13.39 -15.78
CA ASN A 334 -9.55 14.34 -15.52
C ASN A 334 -9.35 15.26 -16.72
N ILE A 335 -9.07 16.54 -16.47
CA ILE A 335 -8.52 17.46 -17.45
C ILE A 335 -7.01 17.55 -17.16
N THR A 336 -6.18 17.21 -18.15
CA THR A 336 -4.73 17.11 -17.98
C THR A 336 -3.97 17.89 -19.05
N THR A 337 -2.75 18.30 -18.74
CA THR A 337 -1.80 18.75 -19.78
C THR A 337 -1.37 17.58 -20.66
N GLY A 338 -0.58 17.86 -21.70
CA GLY A 338 -0.05 16.83 -22.62
C GLY A 338 1.22 16.15 -22.11
N GLU A 339 1.84 15.35 -22.99
CA GLU A 339 2.96 14.47 -22.69
C GLU A 339 4.20 15.17 -22.15
N GLU A 340 4.49 16.41 -22.63
CA GLU A 340 5.75 17.10 -22.29
C GLU A 340 5.85 17.53 -20.82
N ASP A 341 4.72 17.89 -20.19
CA ASP A 341 4.65 18.30 -18.78
C ASP A 341 3.31 17.81 -18.20
N PHE A 342 3.15 16.49 -18.13
CA PHE A 342 1.91 15.88 -17.70
C PHE A 342 1.52 16.27 -16.28
N LYS A 343 0.33 16.87 -16.13
CA LYS A 343 -0.26 17.30 -14.85
C LYS A 343 -1.77 17.16 -14.91
N VAL A 344 -2.37 16.83 -13.79
CA VAL A 344 -3.81 16.93 -13.59
C VAL A 344 -4.16 18.37 -13.24
N LEU A 345 -5.08 18.97 -13.98
CA LEU A 345 -5.56 20.34 -13.78
C LEU A 345 -6.90 20.37 -13.06
N SER A 346 -7.85 19.53 -13.50
CA SER A 346 -9.18 19.45 -12.91
C SER A 346 -9.65 18.01 -12.84
N VAL A 347 -10.44 17.70 -11.81
CA VAL A 347 -10.99 16.35 -11.58
C VAL A 347 -12.49 16.43 -11.36
N ILE A 348 -13.20 15.59 -12.08
CA ILE A 348 -14.62 15.30 -11.86
C ILE A 348 -14.70 13.86 -11.37
N ALA A 349 -15.23 13.64 -10.18
CA ALA A 349 -15.44 12.33 -9.60
C ALA A 349 -16.94 12.11 -9.34
N GLY A 350 -17.50 11.03 -9.92
CA GLY A 350 -18.92 10.73 -9.81
C GLY A 350 -19.82 11.88 -10.28
N GLY A 351 -19.40 12.62 -11.32
CA GLY A 351 -20.15 13.75 -11.86
C GLY A 351 -20.07 15.05 -11.04
N LYS A 352 -19.22 15.12 -10.05
CA LYS A 352 -18.94 16.35 -9.29
C LYS A 352 -17.55 16.88 -9.61
N GLU A 353 -17.42 18.14 -9.93
CA GLU A 353 -16.11 18.79 -10.02
C GLU A 353 -15.55 19.00 -8.61
N ILE A 354 -14.44 18.33 -8.33
CA ILE A 354 -13.80 18.28 -7.00
C ILE A 354 -12.41 18.92 -6.97
N VAL A 355 -11.78 19.09 -8.13
CA VAL A 355 -10.51 19.81 -8.28
C VAL A 355 -10.63 20.76 -9.47
N ASP A 356 -10.15 21.99 -9.30
CA ASP A 356 -9.99 22.98 -10.38
C ASP A 356 -8.63 23.67 -10.26
N ASN A 357 -7.90 23.75 -11.38
CA ASN A 357 -6.54 24.31 -11.45
C ASN A 357 -5.57 23.73 -10.39
N GLY A 358 -5.70 22.44 -10.07
CA GLY A 358 -4.87 21.74 -9.09
C GLY A 358 -5.26 22.00 -7.63
N GLU A 359 -6.33 22.74 -7.36
CA GLU A 359 -6.81 23.03 -6.02
C GLU A 359 -8.11 22.26 -5.72
N MET A 360 -8.17 21.66 -4.53
CA MET A 360 -9.39 20.97 -4.06
C MET A 360 -10.53 21.98 -3.85
N LEU A 361 -11.70 21.68 -4.41
CA LEU A 361 -12.94 22.45 -4.22
C LEU A 361 -13.79 21.93 -3.05
N VAL A 362 -13.47 20.75 -2.55
CA VAL A 362 -14.16 20.06 -1.46
C VAL A 362 -13.18 19.69 -0.36
N SER A 363 -13.66 19.49 0.84
CA SER A 363 -12.91 18.95 1.96
C SER A 363 -13.75 17.91 2.68
N TYR A 364 -13.09 16.90 3.24
CA TYR A 364 -13.76 15.86 4.00
C TYR A 364 -13.39 16.01 5.47
N PRO A 365 -14.35 16.41 6.34
CA PRO A 365 -14.08 16.57 7.77
C PRO A 365 -13.61 15.22 8.37
N ALA A 366 -12.80 15.28 9.43
CA ALA A 366 -12.37 14.10 10.17
C ALA A 366 -13.56 13.21 10.55
N ALA A 367 -13.35 11.89 10.53
CA ALA A 367 -14.39 10.93 10.88
C ALA A 367 -14.62 10.87 12.40
N GLU A 368 -15.83 10.52 12.81
CA GLU A 368 -16.07 9.98 14.15
C GLU A 368 -15.73 8.49 14.12
N HIS A 369 -14.49 8.15 14.46
CA HIS A 369 -14.00 6.79 14.37
C HIS A 369 -14.75 5.83 15.27
N LYS A 370 -15.06 4.64 14.76
CA LYS A 370 -15.64 3.56 15.58
C LYS A 370 -14.64 3.10 16.66
N PRO A 371 -15.14 2.66 17.84
CA PRO A 371 -14.28 2.22 18.95
C PRO A 371 -13.29 1.13 18.59
N CYS A 372 -13.60 0.25 17.63
CA CYS A 372 -12.71 -0.82 17.16
C CYS A 372 -11.42 -0.29 16.49
N LEU A 373 -11.43 0.96 16.01
CA LEU A 373 -10.27 1.61 15.40
C LEU A 373 -9.38 2.34 16.41
N LEU A 374 -9.84 2.51 17.64
CA LEU A 374 -9.18 3.33 18.67
C LEU A 374 -8.66 2.45 19.81
N ASN A 375 -7.58 2.91 20.46
CA ASN A 375 -6.99 2.23 21.63
C ASN A 375 -6.65 0.75 21.36
N THR A 376 -6.11 0.45 20.18
CA THR A 376 -5.77 -0.90 19.73
C THR A 376 -4.41 -1.38 20.26
N THR A 377 -3.77 -0.61 21.13
CA THR A 377 -2.48 -0.94 21.73
C THR A 377 -2.65 -1.30 23.22
N THR A 378 -2.36 -2.54 23.58
CA THR A 378 -2.47 -3.06 24.93
C THR A 378 -1.30 -3.98 25.24
N LEU A 379 -0.48 -3.65 26.23
CA LEU A 379 0.58 -4.54 26.69
C LEU A 379 0.04 -5.54 27.72
N LYS A 380 0.32 -6.83 27.53
CA LYS A 380 0.05 -7.85 28.55
C LYS A 380 0.97 -7.72 29.76
N ASN A 381 2.22 -7.36 29.52
CA ASN A 381 3.26 -7.20 30.55
C ASN A 381 3.90 -5.80 30.41
N PRO A 382 4.29 -5.16 31.53
CA PRO A 382 5.05 -3.91 31.48
C PRO A 382 6.38 -4.09 30.72
N ILE A 383 6.71 -3.13 29.86
CA ILE A 383 8.00 -3.10 29.14
C ILE A 383 9.01 -2.27 29.94
N THR A 384 10.15 -2.88 30.22
CA THR A 384 11.29 -2.27 30.91
C THR A 384 12.57 -2.53 30.09
N ALA A 385 13.68 -1.92 30.47
CA ALA A 385 14.99 -2.20 29.87
C ALA A 385 15.34 -3.70 29.90
N ASP A 386 14.94 -4.43 30.96
CA ASP A 386 15.18 -5.88 31.06
C ASP A 386 14.41 -6.70 30.02
N SER A 387 13.32 -6.18 29.49
CA SER A 387 12.51 -6.86 28.47
C SER A 387 13.27 -7.13 27.17
N PHE A 388 14.31 -6.33 26.89
CA PHE A 388 15.09 -6.41 25.65
C PHE A 388 16.39 -7.18 25.77
N LYS A 389 16.79 -7.56 26.99
CA LYS A 389 18.05 -8.27 27.22
C LYS A 389 18.05 -9.63 26.54
N LEU A 390 19.05 -9.89 25.71
CA LEU A 390 19.34 -11.19 25.13
C LEU A 390 20.42 -11.85 26.00
N MET A 391 20.00 -12.89 26.72
CA MET A 391 20.86 -13.58 27.69
C MET A 391 21.79 -14.56 26.99
N ALA A 392 23.08 -14.46 27.27
CA ALA A 392 24.07 -15.44 26.81
C ALA A 392 24.00 -16.73 27.62
N PRO A 393 24.48 -17.86 27.10
CA PRO A 393 24.69 -19.07 27.87
C PRO A 393 25.58 -18.80 29.12
N GLU A 394 25.32 -19.55 30.19
CA GLU A 394 26.00 -19.36 31.47
C GLU A 394 27.54 -19.44 31.34
N GLY A 395 28.22 -18.44 31.84
CA GLY A 395 29.68 -18.36 31.80
C GLY A 395 30.30 -17.82 30.52
N ALA A 396 29.50 -17.59 29.48
CA ALA A 396 29.97 -17.01 28.23
C ALA A 396 30.48 -15.57 28.44
N LYS A 397 31.62 -15.24 27.86
CA LYS A 397 32.21 -13.88 27.82
C LYS A 397 32.11 -13.28 26.43
N LYS A 398 32.05 -14.14 25.41
CA LYS A 398 31.97 -13.76 24.01
C LYS A 398 31.14 -14.79 23.23
N VAL A 399 30.26 -14.32 22.39
CA VAL A 399 29.39 -15.17 21.55
C VAL A 399 29.44 -14.73 20.09
N LYS A 400 29.22 -15.67 19.19
CA LYS A 400 28.94 -15.38 17.79
C LYS A 400 27.44 -15.29 17.59
N VAL A 401 26.97 -14.23 16.96
CA VAL A 401 25.55 -14.00 16.68
C VAL A 401 25.28 -13.85 15.19
N GLN A 402 24.04 -14.15 14.81
CA GLN A 402 23.50 -13.79 13.50
C GLN A 402 22.91 -12.38 13.59
N VAL A 403 23.40 -11.47 12.76
CA VAL A 403 22.90 -10.10 12.61
C VAL A 403 22.09 -10.03 11.32
N MET A 404 20.97 -9.33 11.35
CA MET A 404 20.22 -8.92 10.15
C MET A 404 20.81 -7.61 9.66
N ASP A 405 21.36 -7.57 8.46
CA ASP A 405 21.77 -6.31 7.82
C ASP A 405 20.73 -5.88 6.80
N THR A 406 20.24 -4.65 6.87
CA THR A 406 19.43 -4.07 5.79
C THR A 406 20.33 -3.57 4.67
N LEU A 407 19.85 -3.66 3.44
CA LEU A 407 20.51 -3.08 2.28
C LEU A 407 20.03 -1.63 2.06
N PRO A 408 20.91 -0.69 1.74
CA PRO A 408 20.57 0.75 1.72
C PRO A 408 19.44 1.17 0.76
N TRP A 409 19.10 0.32 -0.21
CA TRP A 409 18.20 0.64 -1.32
C TRP A 409 16.99 -0.30 -1.45
N ILE A 410 16.97 -1.38 -0.71
CA ILE A 410 15.94 -2.43 -0.80
C ILE A 410 15.59 -2.87 0.62
N PRO A 411 14.33 -2.97 1.01
CA PRO A 411 13.91 -3.40 2.34
C PRO A 411 14.04 -4.93 2.51
N ILE A 412 15.15 -5.50 2.05
CA ILE A 412 15.49 -6.92 2.18
C ILE A 412 16.61 -7.04 3.20
N THR A 413 16.56 -8.09 4.03
CA THR A 413 17.63 -8.40 4.98
C THR A 413 18.59 -9.45 4.42
N GLN A 414 19.84 -9.38 4.86
CA GLN A 414 20.82 -10.44 4.68
C GLN A 414 21.49 -10.78 6.01
N GLY A 415 22.03 -11.98 6.12
CA GLY A 415 22.70 -12.41 7.35
C GLY A 415 24.18 -12.05 7.37
N ARG A 416 24.65 -11.62 8.52
CA ARG A 416 26.08 -11.45 8.83
C ARG A 416 26.38 -12.05 10.19
N GLU A 417 27.44 -12.87 10.30
CA GLU A 417 27.92 -13.40 11.59
C GLU A 417 28.89 -12.40 12.23
N VAL A 418 28.67 -12.10 13.51
CA VAL A 418 29.49 -11.15 14.28
C VAL A 418 29.80 -11.73 15.66
N GLU A 419 31.02 -11.50 16.16
CA GLU A 419 31.40 -11.81 17.53
C GLU A 419 31.10 -10.62 18.45
N LEU A 420 30.30 -10.85 19.47
CA LEU A 420 29.90 -9.83 20.45
C LEU A 420 30.33 -10.19 21.86
N GLU A 421 30.69 -9.18 22.64
CA GLU A 421 31.02 -9.30 24.05
C GLU A 421 29.77 -9.60 24.90
N VAL A 422 29.97 -10.34 25.98
CA VAL A 422 28.94 -10.61 26.98
C VAL A 422 29.32 -9.88 28.28
N LYS A 423 28.42 -9.06 28.80
CA LYS A 423 28.60 -8.36 30.08
C LYS A 423 27.42 -8.64 31.00
N ASP A 424 27.70 -9.07 32.21
CA ASP A 424 26.69 -9.42 33.23
C ASP A 424 25.66 -10.45 32.70
N GLY A 425 26.12 -11.40 31.84
CA GLY A 425 25.26 -12.40 31.19
C GLY A 425 24.44 -11.91 30.00
N VAL A 426 24.58 -10.66 29.60
CA VAL A 426 23.84 -10.04 28.48
C VAL A 426 24.76 -9.82 27.29
N VAL A 427 24.33 -10.25 26.09
CA VAL A 427 25.06 -9.97 24.86
C VAL A 427 24.96 -8.47 24.54
N GLN A 428 26.14 -7.85 24.28
CA GLN A 428 26.22 -6.41 24.03
C GLN A 428 26.11 -6.10 22.53
N CYS A 429 25.47 -4.97 22.17
CA CYS A 429 25.58 -4.41 20.83
C CYS A 429 27.00 -3.88 20.59
N ASP A 430 27.38 -3.68 19.33
CA ASP A 430 28.66 -3.09 18.94
C ASP A 430 28.45 -2.02 17.87
N ILE A 431 28.43 -0.78 18.30
CA ILE A 431 28.16 0.40 17.46
C ILE A 431 29.26 0.58 16.40
N GLU A 432 30.51 0.21 16.70
CA GLU A 432 31.62 0.33 15.76
C GLU A 432 31.49 -0.68 14.59
N GLN A 433 30.90 -1.83 14.86
CA GLN A 433 30.58 -2.85 13.85
C GLN A 433 29.19 -2.65 13.23
N ASP A 434 28.48 -1.57 13.56
CA ASP A 434 27.09 -1.33 13.18
C ASP A 434 26.19 -2.52 13.55
N VAL A 435 26.20 -2.89 14.84
CA VAL A 435 25.33 -3.91 15.40
C VAL A 435 24.51 -3.29 16.52
N LEU A 436 23.20 -3.16 16.29
CA LEU A 436 22.22 -2.55 17.18
C LEU A 436 21.31 -3.62 17.78
N TYR A 437 20.69 -3.33 18.93
CA TYR A 437 19.58 -4.13 19.45
C TYR A 437 18.33 -3.86 18.61
N ILE A 438 17.55 -4.92 18.30
CA ILE A 438 16.23 -4.82 17.71
C ILE A 438 15.28 -5.77 18.43
N ALA A 439 14.04 -5.34 18.62
CA ALA A 439 12.98 -6.18 19.19
C ALA A 439 11.63 -5.86 18.58
N GLN A 440 10.73 -6.85 18.61
CA GLN A 440 9.32 -6.65 18.32
C GLN A 440 8.49 -7.05 19.55
N VAL A 441 7.61 -6.13 19.99
CA VAL A 441 6.79 -6.26 21.20
C VAL A 441 5.35 -6.45 20.81
N GLU A 442 4.75 -7.56 21.24
CA GLU A 442 3.33 -7.82 21.03
C GLU A 442 2.48 -6.74 21.71
N ARG A 443 1.58 -6.12 20.93
CA ARG A 443 0.79 -4.96 21.37
C ARG A 443 -0.71 -5.20 21.47
N TYR A 444 -1.18 -6.42 21.32
CA TYR A 444 -2.60 -6.78 21.33
C TYR A 444 -3.06 -7.33 22.70
N GLY A 445 -2.13 -7.49 23.64
CA GLY A 445 -2.39 -8.03 24.98
C GLY A 445 -2.67 -9.54 25.00
N ILE A 446 -2.32 -10.27 23.93
CA ILE A 446 -2.63 -11.70 23.75
C ILE A 446 -1.64 -12.58 24.51
N ASN A 447 -0.34 -12.47 24.21
CA ASN A 447 0.67 -13.36 24.75
C ASN A 447 1.76 -12.64 25.56
N GLY A 448 2.04 -11.35 25.25
CA GLY A 448 3.06 -10.53 25.88
C GLY A 448 4.48 -10.89 25.42
N ASN A 449 4.61 -11.43 24.24
CA ASN A 449 5.87 -11.80 23.63
C ASN A 449 6.75 -10.58 23.34
N VAL A 450 8.08 -10.78 23.39
CA VAL A 450 9.09 -9.84 22.95
C VAL A 450 10.15 -10.62 22.17
N GLY A 451 10.08 -10.60 20.86
CA GLY A 451 11.12 -11.13 19.99
C GLY A 451 12.35 -10.22 20.01
N LYS A 452 13.55 -10.81 19.94
CA LYS A 452 14.83 -10.07 20.09
C LYS A 452 15.85 -10.58 19.10
N ALA A 453 16.63 -9.66 18.53
CA ALA A 453 17.71 -9.96 17.61
C ALA A 453 18.73 -8.82 17.56
N PHE A 454 19.63 -8.88 16.58
CA PHE A 454 20.58 -7.82 16.25
C PHE A 454 20.38 -7.34 14.82
N MET A 455 20.54 -6.02 14.64
CA MET A 455 20.34 -5.34 13.37
C MET A 455 21.54 -4.49 12.97
N GLY A 456 21.92 -4.52 11.71
CA GLY A 456 22.89 -3.61 11.10
C GLY A 456 22.31 -2.87 9.90
N GLY A 457 23.09 -1.93 9.34
CA GLY A 457 22.71 -1.10 8.19
C GLY A 457 22.15 0.26 8.57
N PHE A 458 21.76 0.48 9.83
CA PHE A 458 21.21 1.76 10.29
C PHE A 458 22.25 2.74 10.81
N GLN A 459 23.43 2.28 11.23
CA GLN A 459 24.58 3.08 11.65
C GLN A 459 24.31 4.09 12.78
N MET A 460 23.25 3.89 13.56
CA MET A 460 22.96 4.76 14.71
C MET A 460 24.07 4.71 15.74
N LYS A 461 24.42 5.85 16.31
CA LYS A 461 25.50 5.99 17.31
C LYS A 461 24.99 6.12 18.74
N GLU A 462 23.76 6.57 18.91
CA GLU A 462 23.07 6.72 20.20
C GLU A 462 21.55 6.63 20.02
N GLY A 463 20.79 6.48 21.11
CA GLY A 463 19.33 6.55 21.12
C GLY A 463 18.62 5.30 20.64
N ALA A 464 17.32 5.44 20.43
CA ALA A 464 16.42 4.41 19.92
C ALA A 464 15.34 5.00 19.01
N ILE A 465 14.79 4.16 18.12
CA ILE A 465 13.61 4.44 17.32
C ILE A 465 12.58 3.34 17.51
N ALA A 466 11.29 3.70 17.50
CA ALA A 466 10.20 2.72 17.57
C ALA A 466 9.05 3.09 16.64
N SER A 467 8.33 2.08 16.16
CA SER A 467 7.16 2.22 15.31
C SER A 467 6.10 1.18 15.68
N SER A 468 4.83 1.59 15.71
CA SER A 468 3.68 0.67 15.73
C SER A 468 3.25 0.21 14.33
N VAL A 469 3.91 0.71 13.29
CA VAL A 469 3.78 0.25 11.91
C VAL A 469 4.90 -0.75 11.64
N GLY A 470 4.55 -1.99 11.45
CA GLY A 470 5.49 -3.09 11.17
C GLY A 470 4.80 -4.16 10.35
N HIS A 471 5.09 -4.22 9.05
CA HIS A 471 4.43 -5.10 8.09
C HIS A 471 4.69 -6.59 8.38
N ASP A 472 3.65 -7.45 8.38
CA ASP A 472 2.23 -7.07 8.28
C ASP A 472 1.56 -7.20 9.65
N ASN A 473 2.27 -7.72 10.67
CA ASN A 473 1.70 -8.02 11.99
C ASN A 473 1.46 -6.79 12.88
N HIS A 474 2.05 -5.65 12.56
CA HIS A 474 1.93 -4.36 13.25
C HIS A 474 2.15 -4.38 14.77
N ASN A 475 2.93 -5.33 15.27
CA ASN A 475 3.48 -5.28 16.62
C ASN A 475 4.52 -4.15 16.72
N VAL A 476 4.73 -3.61 17.91
CA VAL A 476 5.67 -2.49 18.08
C VAL A 476 7.10 -2.96 17.82
N ILE A 477 7.71 -2.46 16.74
CA ILE A 477 9.12 -2.68 16.47
C ILE A 477 9.94 -1.56 17.08
N VAL A 478 11.06 -1.92 17.71
CA VAL A 478 11.99 -0.98 18.35
C VAL A 478 13.42 -1.39 18.09
N MET A 479 14.28 -0.42 17.80
CA MET A 479 15.70 -0.60 17.59
C MET A 479 16.48 0.51 18.30
N GLY A 480 17.63 0.16 18.90
CA GLY A 480 18.43 1.15 19.59
C GLY A 480 19.82 0.68 20.01
N THR A 481 20.57 1.61 20.57
CA THR A 481 21.92 1.39 21.10
C THR A 481 21.93 1.03 22.59
N ASN A 482 20.79 1.19 23.27
CA ASN A 482 20.62 0.89 24.69
C ASN A 482 19.18 0.52 25.01
N PHE A 483 18.98 -0.26 26.05
CA PHE A 483 17.67 -0.80 26.44
C PHE A 483 16.75 0.24 27.11
N GLU A 484 17.33 1.25 27.76
CA GLU A 484 16.60 2.31 28.45
C GLU A 484 15.82 3.17 27.45
N ASP A 485 16.48 3.64 26.38
CA ASP A 485 15.84 4.42 25.33
C ASP A 485 14.81 3.57 24.56
N MET A 486 15.10 2.28 24.33
CA MET A 486 14.13 1.35 23.72
C MET A 486 12.87 1.21 24.57
N ALA A 487 13.01 1.09 25.91
CA ALA A 487 11.85 0.99 26.80
C ALA A 487 11.03 2.28 26.84
N VAL A 488 11.69 3.44 26.84
CA VAL A 488 11.01 4.75 26.74
C VAL A 488 10.23 4.85 25.44
N ALA A 489 10.83 4.46 24.31
CA ALA A 489 10.19 4.54 22.99
C ALA A 489 8.92 3.67 22.90
N VAL A 490 9.00 2.39 23.30
CA VAL A 490 7.84 1.49 23.28
C VAL A 490 6.73 1.99 24.20
N ASN A 491 7.03 2.31 25.45
CA ASN A 491 6.02 2.78 26.40
C ASN A 491 5.37 4.10 25.95
N HIS A 492 6.14 4.99 25.31
CA HIS A 492 5.59 6.22 24.75
C HIS A 492 4.54 5.91 23.68
N LEU A 493 4.86 5.06 22.69
CA LEU A 493 3.92 4.69 21.61
C LEU A 493 2.66 4.02 22.15
N ILE A 494 2.79 3.13 23.13
CA ILE A 494 1.64 2.49 23.77
C ILE A 494 0.72 3.54 24.44
N ASN A 495 1.29 4.50 25.13
CA ASN A 495 0.54 5.53 25.86
C ASN A 495 -0.24 6.47 24.93
N ILE A 496 0.25 6.75 23.72
CA ILE A 496 -0.40 7.61 22.74
C ILE A 496 -1.30 6.86 21.74
N GLY A 497 -1.38 5.53 21.85
CA GLY A 497 -2.21 4.70 20.95
C GLY A 497 -1.52 4.25 19.68
N GLY A 498 -0.23 4.56 19.47
CA GLY A 498 0.60 4.20 18.33
C GLY A 498 1.25 5.39 17.65
N GLY A 499 2.18 5.12 16.75
CA GLY A 499 2.96 6.15 16.06
C GLY A 499 4.38 5.72 15.72
N GLN A 500 5.22 6.72 15.45
CA GLN A 500 6.65 6.58 15.23
C GLN A 500 7.39 7.58 16.11
N CYS A 501 8.44 7.16 16.80
CA CYS A 501 9.19 8.07 17.67
C CYS A 501 10.69 7.83 17.66
N VAL A 502 11.42 8.88 17.99
CA VAL A 502 12.86 8.93 18.20
C VAL A 502 13.12 9.28 19.67
N VAL A 503 13.93 8.48 20.34
CA VAL A 503 14.31 8.69 21.76
C VAL A 503 15.82 8.82 21.86
N ASN A 504 16.29 9.79 22.65
CA ASN A 504 17.70 9.93 22.97
C ASN A 504 17.86 10.36 24.42
N LYS A 505 18.71 9.64 25.18
CA LYS A 505 19.04 9.92 26.60
C LYS A 505 17.80 9.99 27.49
N GLY A 506 16.83 9.09 27.27
CA GLY A 506 15.60 8.98 28.04
C GLY A 506 14.50 9.99 27.67
N GLU A 507 14.72 10.84 26.64
CA GLU A 507 13.75 11.84 26.17
C GLU A 507 13.25 11.51 24.77
N VAL A 508 11.93 11.66 24.53
CA VAL A 508 11.34 11.60 23.19
C VAL A 508 11.66 12.90 22.46
N VAL A 509 12.54 12.84 21.47
CA VAL A 509 13.03 14.04 20.74
C VAL A 509 12.20 14.36 19.52
N ALA A 510 11.49 13.36 18.97
CA ALA A 510 10.48 13.54 17.92
C ALA A 510 9.46 12.41 17.96
N CYS A 511 8.23 12.70 17.57
CA CYS A 511 7.16 11.72 17.48
C CYS A 511 6.14 12.14 16.41
N VAL A 512 5.58 11.13 15.72
CA VAL A 512 4.39 11.25 14.86
C VAL A 512 3.35 10.27 15.41
N GLU A 513 2.14 10.78 15.72
CA GLU A 513 1.07 10.01 16.34
C GLU A 513 0.16 9.36 15.31
N TYR A 514 -0.18 8.10 15.53
CA TYR A 514 -1.14 7.34 14.73
C TYR A 514 -2.25 6.75 15.63
N PRO A 515 -3.25 7.57 16.00
CA PRO A 515 -4.28 7.15 16.96
C PRO A 515 -5.25 6.11 16.41
N ILE A 516 -5.35 5.98 15.08
CA ILE A 516 -6.28 5.08 14.41
C ILE A 516 -5.55 3.77 14.11
N CYS A 517 -5.95 2.70 14.78
CA CYS A 517 -5.30 1.38 14.75
C CYS A 517 -3.80 1.37 15.11
N GLY A 518 -3.25 2.47 15.62
CA GLY A 518 -1.81 2.65 15.74
C GLY A 518 -1.09 2.78 14.40
N LEU A 519 -1.81 3.04 13.31
CA LEU A 519 -1.32 3.04 11.94
C LEU A 519 -1.56 4.37 11.22
N LEU A 520 -2.69 5.05 11.50
CA LEU A 520 -3.19 6.15 10.68
C LEU A 520 -3.42 7.42 11.52
N SER A 521 -3.35 8.57 10.84
CA SER A 521 -3.57 9.92 11.36
C SER A 521 -4.62 10.67 10.53
N ASP A 522 -5.47 11.46 11.20
CA ASP A 522 -6.45 12.36 10.56
C ASP A 522 -5.86 13.70 10.08
N LYS A 523 -4.57 13.91 10.28
CA LYS A 523 -3.88 15.11 9.78
C LYS A 523 -3.95 15.17 8.26
N SER A 524 -3.90 16.38 7.71
CA SER A 524 -3.73 16.53 6.26
C SER A 524 -2.42 15.87 5.79
N ALA A 525 -2.36 15.52 4.52
CA ALA A 525 -1.14 14.90 3.96
C ALA A 525 0.08 15.80 4.12
N GLU A 526 -0.10 17.11 3.94
CA GLU A 526 0.95 18.12 4.08
C GLU A 526 1.46 18.22 5.53
N GLU A 527 0.56 18.25 6.52
CA GLU A 527 0.92 18.28 7.94
C GLU A 527 1.67 17.02 8.34
N LEU A 528 1.15 15.85 7.96
CA LEU A 528 1.79 14.57 8.27
C LEU A 528 3.17 14.44 7.59
N ALA A 529 3.29 14.86 6.33
CA ALA A 529 4.57 14.88 5.62
C ALA A 529 5.60 15.78 6.32
N ALA A 530 5.18 16.97 6.78
CA ALA A 530 6.06 17.88 7.52
C ALA A 530 6.56 17.26 8.85
N GLU A 531 5.70 16.58 9.59
CA GLU A 531 6.09 15.88 10.82
C GLU A 531 7.06 14.72 10.55
N LYS A 532 6.81 13.94 9.49
CA LYS A 532 7.73 12.86 9.06
C LYS A 532 9.12 13.38 8.67
N VAL A 533 9.20 14.55 8.05
CA VAL A 533 10.48 15.21 7.75
C VAL A 533 11.23 15.56 9.04
N VAL A 534 10.54 16.11 10.06
CA VAL A 534 11.15 16.39 11.36
C VAL A 534 11.64 15.10 12.01
N LEU A 535 10.81 14.05 12.02
CA LEU A 535 11.14 12.74 12.58
C LEU A 535 12.40 12.15 11.93
N ASN A 536 12.48 12.14 10.60
CA ASN A 536 13.63 11.63 9.85
C ASN A 536 14.90 12.46 10.12
N ASN A 537 14.78 13.78 10.26
CA ASN A 537 15.92 14.63 10.60
C ASN A 537 16.50 14.29 11.97
N GLU A 538 15.67 13.96 12.97
CA GLU A 538 16.15 13.55 14.29
C GLU A 538 16.90 12.21 14.25
N ILE A 539 16.44 11.25 13.45
CA ILE A 539 17.18 9.98 13.26
C ILE A 539 18.53 10.21 12.58
N HIS A 540 18.57 11.09 11.57
CA HIS A 540 19.82 11.42 10.89
C HIS A 540 20.85 12.04 11.85
N LYS A 541 20.41 12.84 12.84
CA LYS A 541 21.29 13.36 13.89
C LYS A 541 21.88 12.25 14.77
N LEU A 542 21.16 11.13 14.94
CA LEU A 542 21.66 9.96 15.65
C LEU A 542 22.63 9.10 14.83
N GLY A 543 22.89 9.48 13.56
CA GLY A 543 23.90 8.86 12.68
C GLY A 543 23.33 7.99 11.56
N CYS A 544 22.02 7.76 11.49
CA CYS A 544 21.41 6.92 10.46
C CYS A 544 21.45 7.60 9.08
N PRO A 545 22.00 6.95 8.03
CA PRO A 545 22.08 7.53 6.69
C PRO A 545 20.87 7.22 5.81
N ILE A 546 19.94 6.37 6.26
CA ILE A 546 18.79 5.90 5.47
C ILE A 546 17.81 7.07 5.27
N ALA A 547 17.38 7.31 4.03
CA ALA A 547 16.51 8.44 3.69
C ALA A 547 15.11 8.35 4.32
N ILE A 548 14.54 7.14 4.39
CA ILE A 548 13.19 6.85 4.95
C ILE A 548 13.29 5.71 5.99
N PRO A 549 13.96 5.95 7.14
CA PRO A 549 14.36 4.86 8.05
C PRO A 549 13.18 4.09 8.64
N PHE A 550 12.05 4.74 8.91
CA PHE A 550 10.87 4.07 9.45
C PHE A 550 10.19 3.13 8.46
N MET A 551 10.21 3.46 7.17
CA MET A 551 9.71 2.55 6.15
C MET A 551 10.59 1.29 6.07
N PHE A 552 11.92 1.44 6.09
CA PHE A 552 12.83 0.29 6.17
C PHE A 552 12.60 -0.53 7.44
N LEU A 553 12.46 0.12 8.59
CA LEU A 553 12.20 -0.56 9.87
C LEU A 553 10.89 -1.36 9.83
N SER A 554 9.84 -0.85 9.18
CA SER A 554 8.54 -1.52 9.10
C SER A 554 8.57 -2.84 8.34
N PHE A 555 9.41 -2.97 7.30
CA PHE A 555 9.53 -4.21 6.52
C PHE A 555 10.40 -5.30 7.18
N ILE A 556 11.19 -4.96 8.20
CA ILE A 556 12.04 -5.94 8.91
C ILE A 556 11.21 -6.97 9.68
N CYS A 557 9.94 -6.68 9.95
CA CYS A 557 9.01 -7.59 10.59
C CYS A 557 8.34 -8.58 9.63
N LEU A 558 8.47 -8.39 8.31
CA LEU A 558 7.73 -9.15 7.33
C LEU A 558 8.33 -10.56 7.15
N GLY A 559 7.62 -11.56 7.64
CA GLY A 559 8.01 -12.98 7.58
C GLY A 559 8.00 -13.59 6.18
N ALA A 560 7.78 -12.80 5.13
CA ALA A 560 7.78 -13.23 3.73
C ALA A 560 8.95 -12.67 2.91
N LEU A 561 9.67 -11.65 3.39
CA LEU A 561 10.83 -11.11 2.69
C LEU A 561 12.12 -11.86 3.08
N PRO A 562 12.94 -12.31 2.12
CA PRO A 562 14.21 -12.96 2.42
C PRO A 562 15.22 -11.96 3.02
N CYS A 563 16.18 -12.39 3.88
CA CYS A 563 16.39 -13.76 4.37
C CYS A 563 15.92 -13.94 5.81
N TYR A 564 15.92 -12.86 6.62
CA TYR A 564 15.61 -12.88 8.05
C TYR A 564 14.60 -11.80 8.41
N ALA A 565 13.79 -12.07 9.43
CA ALA A 565 12.84 -11.10 9.99
C ALA A 565 12.86 -11.15 11.51
N ILE A 566 12.32 -10.12 12.15
CA ILE A 566 12.03 -10.12 13.58
C ILE A 566 10.52 -10.00 13.78
N THR A 567 9.93 -10.93 14.53
CA THR A 567 8.53 -10.86 14.93
C THR A 567 8.44 -10.94 16.46
N ASP A 568 7.25 -10.78 17.01
CA ASP A 568 7.05 -10.95 18.46
C ASP A 568 7.40 -12.37 18.92
N VAL A 569 7.29 -13.37 18.05
CA VAL A 569 7.64 -14.77 18.34
C VAL A 569 9.16 -14.98 18.42
N GLY A 570 9.96 -14.16 17.73
CA GLY A 570 11.42 -14.24 17.78
C GLY A 570 12.11 -13.86 16.48
N PHE A 571 13.38 -14.23 16.39
CA PHE A 571 14.20 -14.08 15.20
C PHE A 571 13.84 -15.18 14.17
N ILE A 572 13.44 -14.80 12.98
CA ILE A 572 12.88 -15.70 11.96
C ILE A 572 13.87 -15.90 10.82
N ASN A 573 14.13 -17.16 10.48
CA ASN A 573 14.68 -17.49 9.17
C ASN A 573 13.51 -17.68 8.19
N VAL A 574 13.35 -16.72 7.31
CA VAL A 574 12.22 -16.67 6.37
C VAL A 574 12.30 -17.80 5.33
N LEU A 575 13.50 -18.20 4.92
CA LEU A 575 13.67 -19.27 3.92
C LEU A 575 13.24 -20.65 4.44
N THR A 576 13.43 -20.90 5.74
CA THR A 576 13.05 -22.17 6.37
C THR A 576 11.74 -22.08 7.15
N GLN A 577 11.15 -20.90 7.22
CA GLN A 577 9.95 -20.61 8.02
C GLN A 577 10.08 -21.13 9.45
N SER A 578 11.16 -20.74 10.13
CA SER A 578 11.47 -21.22 11.48
C SER A 578 12.04 -20.13 12.38
N VAL A 579 11.71 -20.21 13.67
CA VAL A 579 12.32 -19.37 14.71
C VAL A 579 13.74 -19.87 14.97
N MET A 580 14.68 -18.93 15.03
CA MET A 580 16.10 -19.19 15.31
C MET A 580 16.53 -18.55 16.63
N ASP A 581 17.55 -19.13 17.27
CA ASP A 581 18.32 -18.43 18.27
C ASP A 581 19.31 -17.49 17.55
N PRO A 582 19.33 -16.19 17.85
CA PRO A 582 20.34 -15.29 17.29
C PRO A 582 21.77 -15.61 17.74
N ILE A 583 21.97 -16.34 18.84
CA ILE A 583 23.29 -16.82 19.29
C ILE A 583 23.62 -18.13 18.59
N LEU A 584 24.65 -18.10 17.74
CA LEU A 584 25.08 -19.26 16.96
C LEU A 584 26.07 -20.13 17.72
N GLU A 585 26.99 -19.51 18.49
CA GLU A 585 28.11 -20.20 19.11
C GLU A 585 28.65 -19.41 20.31
N VAL A 586 29.11 -20.10 21.36
CA VAL A 586 29.88 -19.52 22.44
C VAL A 586 31.35 -19.59 22.06
N ILE A 587 32.04 -18.43 22.06
CA ILE A 587 33.48 -18.32 21.70
C ILE A 587 34.35 -18.44 22.92
N GLU A 588 34.00 -17.75 24.05
CA GLU A 588 34.69 -17.78 25.32
C GLU A 588 33.68 -17.83 26.49
#